data_1ddbf12bab8c42a49f39816c06fdf213
#
_entry.id   1ddbf12bab8c42a49f39816c06fdf213
#
_cell.length_a   1.000
_cell.length_b   1.000
_cell.length_c   1.000
_cell.angle_alpha   90.00
_cell.angle_beta   90.00
_cell.angle_gamma   90.00
#
_symmetry.space_group_name_H-M   'P 1'
#
loop_
_entity.id
_entity.type
_entity.pdbx_description
1 polymer ?
#
loop_
_entity_poly.entity_id
_entity_poly.type
_entity_poly.pdbx_seq_one_letter_code
_entity_poly.pdbx_strand_id
1 'polypeptide(L)'
;MTIKTVKDAINDALVQSFEEDKNVILMGEDIAGGKGREQYQGTQDAWGGPFGVTQGLYTKFGGERVRDTTIAEAGFFGAAIGAAMTGLRPIVELMYVDFAGVCFDQMMNQAAKVRYMFGGKQKVPMVVRTVVGAGFRAGSEHSQTLYSLYTHIPGLKVVAPYDAYDAKGLLLSSIKDDDPVIFMEHKRLYMTSCEVPDDLKPIPLGKGRIRREGSDVTIIAIQRMNLFAEEAADELEKINISCETVSYTHLTLPTSHCV
;
A
#
# COMPACT_ATOMS: atom_id res chain seq x y z
N MET A 1 17.05 0.74 -16.21
CA MET A 1 16.90 0.42 -14.77
C MET A 1 17.41 1.58 -13.96
N THR A 2 16.66 2.05 -13.01
CA THR A 2 17.01 3.18 -12.16
C THR A 2 16.97 2.76 -10.70
N ILE A 3 17.95 3.17 -9.89
CA ILE A 3 17.92 2.94 -8.45
C ILE A 3 16.85 3.86 -7.85
N LYS A 4 15.88 3.30 -7.16
CA LYS A 4 14.78 4.02 -6.51
C LYS A 4 14.61 3.59 -5.07
N THR A 5 14.25 4.53 -4.21
CA THR A 5 13.78 4.19 -2.88
C THR A 5 12.36 3.60 -2.94
N VAL A 6 11.94 2.88 -1.91
CA VAL A 6 10.55 2.40 -1.81
C VAL A 6 9.57 3.56 -1.90
N LYS A 7 9.88 4.68 -1.24
CA LYS A 7 9.06 5.90 -1.30
C LYS A 7 8.90 6.41 -2.73
N ASP A 8 10.00 6.55 -3.46
CA ASP A 8 9.98 7.08 -4.83
C ASP A 8 9.30 6.10 -5.79
N ALA A 9 9.44 4.80 -5.57
CA ALA A 9 8.79 3.76 -6.34
C ALA A 9 7.26 3.77 -6.17
N ILE A 10 6.77 4.04 -4.96
CA ILE A 10 5.33 4.24 -4.68
C ILE A 10 4.84 5.52 -5.38
N ASN A 11 5.58 6.63 -5.27
CA ASN A 11 5.24 7.88 -5.96
C ASN A 11 5.15 7.67 -7.48
N ASP A 12 6.14 6.98 -8.08
CA ASP A 12 6.12 6.64 -9.50
C ASP A 12 4.89 5.82 -9.91
N ALA A 13 4.50 4.82 -9.10
CA ALA A 13 3.31 4.02 -9.37
C ALA A 13 2.03 4.87 -9.33
N LEU A 14 1.95 5.82 -8.39
CA LEU A 14 0.85 6.76 -8.31
C LEU A 14 0.83 7.67 -9.54
N VAL A 15 1.94 8.29 -9.89
CA VAL A 15 2.06 9.15 -11.09
C VAL A 15 1.62 8.39 -12.33
N GLN A 16 2.17 7.19 -12.56
CA GLN A 16 1.82 6.36 -13.70
C GLN A 16 0.33 6.02 -13.74
N SER A 17 -0.26 5.65 -12.61
CA SER A 17 -1.68 5.30 -12.55
C SER A 17 -2.59 6.50 -12.84
N PHE A 18 -2.22 7.68 -12.37
CA PHE A 18 -2.93 8.92 -12.67
C PHE A 18 -2.84 9.33 -14.15
N GLU A 19 -1.72 9.04 -14.79
CA GLU A 19 -1.53 9.29 -16.24
C GLU A 19 -2.33 8.30 -17.09
N GLU A 20 -2.36 7.02 -16.68
CA GLU A 20 -3.02 5.95 -17.43
C GLU A 20 -4.56 5.98 -17.30
N ASP A 21 -5.10 6.41 -16.14
CA ASP A 21 -6.56 6.40 -15.89
C ASP A 21 -7.02 7.69 -15.19
N LYS A 22 -7.89 8.44 -15.89
CA LYS A 22 -8.50 9.68 -15.36
C LYS A 22 -9.43 9.45 -14.17
N ASN A 23 -9.90 8.22 -13.95
CA ASN A 23 -10.78 7.87 -12.83
C ASN A 23 -10.02 7.61 -11.52
N VAL A 24 -8.70 7.51 -11.57
CA VAL A 24 -7.87 7.40 -10.36
C VAL A 24 -7.88 8.73 -9.61
N ILE A 25 -8.25 8.69 -8.34
CA ILE A 25 -8.21 9.82 -7.40
C ILE A 25 -7.47 9.41 -6.13
N LEU A 26 -6.89 10.38 -5.43
CA LEU A 26 -6.22 10.18 -4.16
C LEU A 26 -6.88 11.03 -3.09
N MET A 27 -7.16 10.44 -1.92
CA MET A 27 -7.79 11.10 -0.77
C MET A 27 -7.04 10.75 0.50
N GLY A 28 -6.86 11.69 1.39
CA GLY A 28 -6.23 11.47 2.69
C GLY A 28 -5.86 12.78 3.38
N GLU A 29 -5.27 12.68 4.56
CA GLU A 29 -4.86 13.81 5.37
C GLU A 29 -3.49 14.31 4.93
N ASP A 30 -3.36 15.62 4.70
CA ASP A 30 -2.12 16.33 4.32
C ASP A 30 -1.45 15.80 3.03
N ILE A 31 -2.13 15.03 2.22
CA ILE A 31 -1.56 14.39 1.00
C ILE A 31 -1.33 15.38 -0.14
N ALA A 32 -2.18 16.40 -0.24
CA ALA A 32 -2.00 17.50 -1.20
C ALA A 32 -1.04 18.55 -0.64
N GLY A 33 -0.73 18.43 0.63
CA GLY A 33 0.25 19.17 1.38
C GLY A 33 -0.05 20.61 1.60
N GLY A 34 -1.24 20.92 2.05
CA GLY A 34 -1.53 22.21 2.61
C GLY A 34 -2.02 23.26 1.65
N LYS A 35 -2.49 22.91 0.47
CA LYS A 35 -3.30 23.82 -0.32
C LYS A 35 -4.65 24.04 0.39
N GLY A 36 -5.08 25.29 0.45
CA GLY A 36 -6.14 25.74 1.35
C GLY A 36 -5.56 26.34 2.65
N ARG A 37 -4.28 26.14 2.91
CA ARG A 37 -3.50 26.89 3.89
C ARG A 37 -2.71 27.99 3.19
N GLU A 38 -3.40 28.89 2.54
CA GLU A 38 -2.81 29.95 1.67
C GLU A 38 -1.77 30.79 2.37
N GLN A 39 -1.83 30.90 3.69
CA GLN A 39 -0.80 31.54 4.50
C GLN A 39 0.57 30.85 4.45
N TYR A 40 0.63 29.62 3.94
CA TYR A 40 1.86 28.83 3.76
C TYR A 40 2.25 28.71 2.28
N GLN A 41 1.60 29.46 1.39
CA GLN A 41 1.91 29.51 -0.04
C GLN A 41 3.24 30.22 -0.30
N GLY A 42 4.27 29.56 -0.14
CA GLY A 42 5.64 29.90 -0.49
C GLY A 42 6.48 28.65 -0.46
N THR A 43 5.93 27.60 0.08
CA THR A 43 6.49 26.26 0.02
C THR A 43 5.86 25.55 -1.16
N GLN A 44 6.64 25.43 -2.19
CA GLN A 44 6.33 24.59 -3.32
C GLN A 44 5.89 23.23 -2.83
N ASP A 45 4.95 22.64 -3.55
CA ASP A 45 4.47 21.30 -3.38
C ASP A 45 4.56 20.81 -1.96
N ALA A 46 3.50 20.91 -1.40
CA ALA A 46 3.25 20.41 -0.14
C ALA A 46 3.82 19.04 0.16
N TRP A 47 4.00 18.77 1.35
CA TRP A 47 4.84 17.70 1.90
C TRP A 47 4.55 16.32 1.34
N GLY A 48 3.41 16.09 0.73
CA GLY A 48 3.04 14.78 0.17
C GLY A 48 2.78 13.73 1.25
N GLY A 49 2.01 14.14 2.26
CA GLY A 49 1.81 13.33 3.45
C GLY A 49 3.00 13.37 4.42
N PRO A 50 2.90 12.76 5.60
CA PRO A 50 3.92 12.79 6.65
C PRO A 50 5.27 12.18 6.21
N PHE A 51 5.28 11.35 5.18
CA PHE A 51 6.47 10.69 4.65
C PHE A 51 6.88 11.19 3.26
N GLY A 52 6.18 12.16 2.69
CA GLY A 52 6.47 12.72 1.37
C GLY A 52 6.20 11.78 0.20
N VAL A 53 5.38 10.75 0.39
CA VAL A 53 5.11 9.73 -0.64
C VAL A 53 4.30 10.30 -1.81
N THR A 54 3.38 11.23 -1.54
CA THR A 54 2.48 11.82 -2.54
C THR A 54 2.96 13.17 -3.05
N GLN A 55 4.23 13.53 -2.77
CA GLN A 55 4.81 14.80 -3.18
C GLN A 55 4.72 15.00 -4.70
N GLY A 56 4.35 16.21 -5.13
CA GLY A 56 4.23 16.59 -6.55
C GLY A 56 2.92 16.18 -7.22
N LEU A 57 2.15 15.25 -6.66
CA LEU A 57 0.89 14.80 -7.28
C LEU A 57 -0.13 15.91 -7.39
N TYR A 58 -0.30 16.72 -6.34
CA TYR A 58 -1.26 17.83 -6.36
C TYR A 58 -0.93 18.84 -7.46
N THR A 59 0.32 19.26 -7.56
CA THR A 59 0.77 20.21 -8.59
C THR A 59 0.54 19.67 -9.99
N LYS A 60 0.77 18.37 -10.19
CA LYS A 60 0.65 17.73 -11.50
C LYS A 60 -0.80 17.45 -11.90
N PHE A 61 -1.65 17.02 -10.99
CA PHE A 61 -2.99 16.48 -11.28
C PHE A 61 -4.16 17.31 -10.73
N GLY A 62 -3.88 18.31 -9.90
CA GLY A 62 -4.87 19.24 -9.36
C GLY A 62 -5.75 18.70 -8.25
N GLY A 63 -6.48 19.62 -7.59
CA GLY A 63 -7.32 19.31 -6.41
C GLY A 63 -8.58 18.49 -6.71
N GLU A 64 -8.99 18.39 -7.97
CA GLU A 64 -10.10 17.51 -8.36
C GLU A 64 -9.73 16.02 -8.20
N ARG A 65 -8.44 15.70 -8.33
CA ARG A 65 -7.96 14.32 -8.27
C ARG A 65 -7.11 14.01 -7.05
N VAL A 66 -6.47 15.00 -6.42
CA VAL A 66 -5.66 14.84 -5.21
C VAL A 66 -6.29 15.72 -4.12
N ARG A 67 -6.93 15.08 -3.15
CA ARG A 67 -7.86 15.74 -2.22
C ARG A 67 -7.41 15.57 -0.76
N ASP A 68 -7.00 16.66 -0.14
CA ASP A 68 -6.87 16.67 1.32
C ASP A 68 -8.25 16.51 1.96
N THR A 69 -8.27 15.75 3.05
CA THR A 69 -9.45 15.55 3.88
C THR A 69 -9.24 16.18 5.25
N THR A 70 -10.33 16.37 5.96
CA THR A 70 -10.28 16.59 7.42
C THR A 70 -9.91 15.29 8.12
N ILE A 71 -9.48 15.38 9.39
CA ILE A 71 -9.27 14.21 10.26
C ILE A 71 -10.66 13.60 10.59
N ALA A 72 -11.14 12.76 9.69
CA ALA A 72 -12.45 12.13 9.74
C ALA A 72 -12.47 10.86 8.89
N GLU A 73 -11.65 9.88 9.25
CA GLU A 73 -11.37 8.68 8.46
C GLU A 73 -12.67 7.92 8.12
N ALA A 74 -13.61 7.77 9.06
CA ALA A 74 -14.90 7.16 8.79
C ALA A 74 -15.64 7.86 7.62
N GLY A 75 -15.55 9.19 7.57
CA GLY A 75 -16.21 10.01 6.56
C GLY A 75 -15.59 9.85 5.18
N PHE A 76 -14.28 10.07 5.07
CA PHE A 76 -13.63 10.03 3.74
C PHE A 76 -13.47 8.59 3.20
N PHE A 77 -13.36 7.57 4.07
CA PHE A 77 -13.44 6.17 3.63
C PHE A 77 -14.82 5.83 3.05
N GLY A 78 -15.89 6.26 3.73
CA GLY A 78 -17.24 6.09 3.20
C GLY A 78 -17.44 6.79 1.86
N ALA A 79 -16.94 8.02 1.73
CA ALA A 79 -16.97 8.76 0.47
C ALA A 79 -16.19 8.05 -0.65
N ALA A 80 -15.02 7.49 -0.34
CA ALA A 80 -14.21 6.73 -1.30
C ALA A 80 -14.92 5.46 -1.78
N ILE A 81 -15.58 4.73 -0.89
CA ILE A 81 -16.37 3.54 -1.26
C ILE A 81 -17.50 3.94 -2.23
N GLY A 82 -18.23 5.01 -1.91
CA GLY A 82 -19.28 5.54 -2.81
C GLY A 82 -18.70 5.97 -4.17
N ALA A 83 -17.55 6.61 -4.18
CA ALA A 83 -16.84 6.99 -5.40
C ALA A 83 -16.43 5.75 -6.23
N ALA A 84 -15.92 4.71 -5.58
CA ALA A 84 -15.57 3.46 -6.25
C ALA A 84 -16.80 2.78 -6.87
N MET A 85 -17.92 2.75 -6.15
CA MET A 85 -19.18 2.19 -6.64
C MET A 85 -19.77 2.94 -7.84
N THR A 86 -19.38 4.20 -8.03
CA THR A 86 -19.83 5.05 -9.14
C THR A 86 -18.82 5.17 -10.29
N GLY A 87 -17.74 4.39 -10.27
CA GLY A 87 -16.82 4.24 -11.39
C GLY A 87 -15.47 4.95 -11.26
N LEU A 88 -15.19 5.58 -10.12
CA LEU A 88 -13.84 6.06 -9.82
C LEU A 88 -12.96 4.94 -9.25
N ARG A 89 -11.64 5.17 -9.21
CA ARG A 89 -10.66 4.30 -8.58
C ARG A 89 -9.93 5.06 -7.46
N PRO A 90 -10.56 5.17 -6.28
CA PRO A 90 -9.98 5.92 -5.18
C PRO A 90 -8.81 5.16 -4.56
N ILE A 91 -7.73 5.90 -4.34
CA ILE A 91 -6.64 5.55 -3.47
C ILE A 91 -6.85 6.38 -2.19
N VAL A 92 -6.97 5.70 -1.06
CA VAL A 92 -7.20 6.36 0.24
C VAL A 92 -5.97 6.16 1.10
N GLU A 93 -5.41 7.24 1.63
CA GLU A 93 -4.33 7.13 2.59
C GLU A 93 -4.90 7.15 4.02
N LEU A 94 -4.79 6.02 4.71
CA LEU A 94 -4.89 5.94 6.16
C LEU A 94 -3.50 6.17 6.72
N MET A 95 -3.27 7.32 7.32
CA MET A 95 -1.93 7.77 7.71
C MET A 95 -1.13 6.72 8.46
N TYR A 96 -1.75 6.05 9.45
CA TYR A 96 -1.21 4.90 10.18
C TYR A 96 -2.26 3.81 10.30
N VAL A 97 -1.83 2.55 10.21
CA VAL A 97 -2.72 1.40 10.40
C VAL A 97 -3.40 1.40 11.78
N ASP A 98 -2.79 2.05 12.74
CA ASP A 98 -3.26 2.25 14.11
C ASP A 98 -4.63 2.94 14.15
N PHE A 99 -4.93 3.78 13.17
CA PHE A 99 -6.21 4.51 13.05
C PHE A 99 -7.32 3.69 12.39
N ALA A 100 -7.05 2.43 12.07
CA ALA A 100 -8.04 1.52 11.47
C ALA A 100 -9.35 1.46 12.27
N GLY A 101 -9.27 1.52 13.60
CA GLY A 101 -10.44 1.45 14.47
C GLY A 101 -11.49 2.51 14.18
N VAL A 102 -11.09 3.71 13.70
CA VAL A 102 -12.00 4.82 13.41
C VAL A 102 -12.84 4.58 12.14
N CYS A 103 -12.27 3.86 11.15
CA CYS A 103 -12.91 3.59 9.85
C CYS A 103 -13.10 2.10 9.55
N PHE A 104 -13.03 1.26 10.57
CA PHE A 104 -13.04 -0.19 10.39
C PHE A 104 -14.34 -0.72 9.82
N ASP A 105 -15.48 -0.14 10.20
CA ASP A 105 -16.79 -0.50 9.64
C ASP A 105 -16.83 -0.31 8.13
N GLN A 106 -16.29 0.81 7.64
CA GLN A 106 -16.22 1.11 6.21
C GLN A 106 -15.44 0.07 5.44
N MET A 107 -14.36 -0.44 6.01
CA MET A 107 -13.54 -1.47 5.37
C MET A 107 -14.18 -2.86 5.50
N MET A 108 -14.57 -3.25 6.73
CA MET A 108 -15.06 -4.59 7.03
C MET A 108 -16.45 -4.89 6.49
N ASN A 109 -17.40 -3.96 6.70
CA ASN A 109 -18.80 -4.18 6.39
C ASN A 109 -19.23 -3.56 5.06
N GLN A 110 -18.57 -2.50 4.62
CA GLN A 110 -18.91 -1.85 3.37
C GLN A 110 -17.99 -2.33 2.23
N ALA A 111 -16.73 -1.90 2.18
CA ALA A 111 -15.83 -2.22 1.07
C ALA A 111 -15.73 -3.73 0.79
N ALA A 112 -15.48 -4.52 1.83
CA ALA A 112 -15.29 -5.97 1.72
C ALA A 112 -16.55 -6.73 1.30
N LYS A 113 -17.76 -6.24 1.62
CA LYS A 113 -19.01 -7.01 1.46
C LYS A 113 -19.91 -6.55 0.32
N VAL A 114 -19.75 -5.33 -0.17
CA VAL A 114 -20.59 -4.77 -1.25
C VAL A 114 -20.66 -5.71 -2.43
N ARG A 115 -19.54 -6.23 -2.92
CA ARG A 115 -19.54 -7.13 -4.08
C ARG A 115 -20.39 -8.36 -3.83
N TYR A 116 -20.27 -9.00 -2.68
CA TYR A 116 -21.08 -10.15 -2.31
C TYR A 116 -22.56 -9.81 -2.16
N MET A 117 -22.88 -8.75 -1.42
CA MET A 117 -24.26 -8.31 -1.18
C MET A 117 -25.01 -7.96 -2.46
N PHE A 118 -24.31 -7.46 -3.47
CA PHE A 118 -24.88 -7.13 -4.78
C PHE A 118 -24.75 -8.26 -5.81
N GLY A 119 -24.52 -9.50 -5.36
CA GLY A 119 -24.45 -10.67 -6.24
C GLY A 119 -23.33 -10.62 -7.29
N GLY A 120 -22.19 -10.04 -6.94
CA GLY A 120 -21.01 -9.92 -7.81
C GLY A 120 -21.07 -8.80 -8.84
N LYS A 121 -22.19 -8.09 -8.95
CA LYS A 121 -22.39 -7.05 -9.98
C LYS A 121 -21.70 -5.72 -9.64
N GLN A 122 -21.65 -5.38 -8.36
CA GLN A 122 -21.02 -4.16 -7.89
C GLN A 122 -19.55 -4.40 -7.57
N LYS A 123 -18.67 -3.53 -8.07
CA LYS A 123 -17.24 -3.53 -7.78
C LYS A 123 -16.92 -2.42 -6.78
N VAL A 124 -15.82 -2.60 -6.04
CA VAL A 124 -15.25 -1.56 -5.16
C VAL A 124 -13.74 -1.47 -5.44
N PRO A 125 -13.34 -0.94 -6.60
CA PRO A 125 -11.94 -0.78 -6.99
C PRO A 125 -11.26 0.31 -6.17
N MET A 126 -10.88 -0.02 -4.95
CA MET A 126 -10.34 0.92 -3.96
C MET A 126 -9.03 0.38 -3.41
N VAL A 127 -8.03 1.24 -3.27
CA VAL A 127 -6.79 0.93 -2.55
C VAL A 127 -6.73 1.75 -1.28
N VAL A 128 -6.50 1.08 -0.16
CA VAL A 128 -6.14 1.73 1.11
C VAL A 128 -4.63 1.61 1.29
N ARG A 129 -3.92 2.73 1.18
CA ARG A 129 -2.50 2.81 1.55
C ARG A 129 -2.41 3.13 3.02
N THR A 130 -1.57 2.42 3.75
CA THR A 130 -1.38 2.69 5.18
C THR A 130 0.01 2.30 5.65
N VAL A 131 0.51 3.04 6.64
CA VAL A 131 1.83 2.85 7.21
C VAL A 131 1.77 1.88 8.38
N VAL A 132 2.73 0.95 8.42
CA VAL A 132 2.87 -0.06 9.48
C VAL A 132 4.28 -0.06 10.09
N GLY A 133 4.42 -0.72 11.23
CA GLY A 133 5.70 -1.08 11.83
C GLY A 133 6.22 -0.09 12.86
N ALA A 134 7.02 -0.60 13.79
CA ALA A 134 7.70 0.15 14.83
C ALA A 134 9.05 0.74 14.34
N GLY A 135 9.73 1.48 15.23
CA GLY A 135 11.12 1.86 15.06
C GLY A 135 11.41 3.35 14.84
N PHE A 136 10.38 4.22 14.86
CA PHE A 136 10.55 5.69 14.82
C PHE A 136 10.33 6.36 16.17
N ARG A 137 10.06 5.59 17.24
CA ARG A 137 9.75 6.10 18.58
C ARG A 137 8.56 7.07 18.60
N ALA A 138 7.55 6.79 17.77
CA ALA A 138 6.38 7.66 17.58
C ALA A 138 5.20 7.30 18.51
N GLY A 139 5.44 6.52 19.56
CA GLY A 139 4.40 6.05 20.48
C GLY A 139 3.76 4.73 20.06
N SER A 140 2.87 4.20 20.89
CA SER A 140 2.19 2.92 20.68
C SER A 140 1.21 2.97 19.52
N GLU A 141 0.49 4.09 19.41
CA GLU A 141 -0.57 4.35 18.44
C GLU A 141 -0.06 4.76 17.04
N HIS A 142 1.27 4.66 16.81
CA HIS A 142 1.93 4.87 15.51
C HIS A 142 2.92 3.74 15.19
N SER A 143 2.79 2.59 15.82
CA SER A 143 3.84 1.54 15.76
C SER A 143 3.31 0.14 15.53
N GLN A 144 2.01 -0.01 15.32
CA GLN A 144 1.38 -1.30 15.16
C GLN A 144 1.60 -1.91 13.77
N THR A 145 1.32 -3.21 13.68
CA THR A 145 1.35 -3.98 12.44
C THR A 145 0.16 -4.95 12.49
N LEU A 146 -0.93 -4.56 11.85
CA LEU A 146 -2.23 -5.20 12.00
C LEU A 146 -2.60 -6.08 10.80
N TYR A 147 -1.64 -6.86 10.25
CA TYR A 147 -1.91 -7.74 9.10
C TYR A 147 -3.10 -8.66 9.34
N SER A 148 -3.11 -9.36 10.48
CA SER A 148 -4.12 -10.36 10.80
C SER A 148 -5.53 -9.77 10.92
N LEU A 149 -5.66 -8.51 11.29
CA LEU A 149 -6.95 -7.83 11.37
C LEU A 149 -7.63 -7.78 9.99
N TYR A 150 -6.87 -7.46 8.97
CA TYR A 150 -7.40 -7.32 7.60
C TYR A 150 -7.46 -8.65 6.85
N THR A 151 -6.47 -9.52 7.05
CA THR A 151 -6.47 -10.85 6.40
C THR A 151 -7.59 -11.76 6.91
N HIS A 152 -8.12 -11.48 8.09
CA HIS A 152 -9.28 -12.20 8.65
C HIS A 152 -10.60 -11.84 7.95
N ILE A 153 -10.66 -10.75 7.16
CA ILE A 153 -11.91 -10.24 6.58
C ILE A 153 -12.03 -10.74 5.13
N PRO A 154 -12.96 -11.69 4.84
CA PRO A 154 -13.23 -12.10 3.47
C PRO A 154 -13.69 -10.91 2.62
N GLY A 155 -13.13 -10.77 1.43
CA GLY A 155 -13.40 -9.67 0.50
C GLY A 155 -12.34 -8.57 0.49
N LEU A 156 -11.37 -8.58 1.42
CA LEU A 156 -10.20 -7.72 1.37
C LEU A 156 -8.99 -8.48 0.85
N LYS A 157 -8.17 -7.82 0.04
CA LYS A 157 -6.82 -8.28 -0.33
C LYS A 157 -5.81 -7.46 0.46
N VAL A 158 -4.79 -8.12 1.02
CA VAL A 158 -3.75 -7.45 1.80
C VAL A 158 -2.41 -7.59 1.09
N VAL A 159 -1.74 -6.48 0.84
CA VAL A 159 -0.46 -6.42 0.14
C VAL A 159 0.59 -5.73 1.02
N ALA A 160 1.75 -6.35 1.14
CA ALA A 160 2.81 -5.92 2.06
C ALA A 160 4.18 -5.97 1.33
N PRO A 161 4.52 -4.97 0.50
CA PRO A 161 5.74 -4.96 -0.30
C PRO A 161 6.99 -4.89 0.57
N TYR A 162 8.08 -5.48 0.08
CA TYR A 162 9.37 -5.45 0.73
C TYR A 162 10.30 -4.36 0.18
N ASP A 163 10.52 -4.33 -1.12
CA ASP A 163 11.47 -3.44 -1.76
C ASP A 163 10.80 -2.48 -2.79
N ALA A 164 11.58 -1.62 -3.43
CA ALA A 164 11.07 -0.65 -4.39
C ALA A 164 10.44 -1.29 -5.64
N TYR A 165 10.97 -2.44 -6.07
CA TYR A 165 10.42 -3.21 -7.19
C TYR A 165 9.02 -3.73 -6.85
N ASP A 166 8.88 -4.40 -5.70
CA ASP A 166 7.59 -4.91 -5.21
C ASP A 166 6.62 -3.75 -4.98
N ALA A 167 7.08 -2.66 -4.36
CA ALA A 167 6.23 -1.51 -4.05
C ALA A 167 5.59 -0.90 -5.30
N LYS A 168 6.37 -0.66 -6.35
CA LYS A 168 5.84 -0.13 -7.62
C LYS A 168 4.92 -1.13 -8.31
N GLY A 169 5.40 -2.35 -8.53
CA GLY A 169 4.66 -3.33 -9.33
C GLY A 169 3.37 -3.80 -8.70
N LEU A 170 3.37 -4.00 -7.36
CA LEU A 170 2.18 -4.43 -6.62
C LEU A 170 1.17 -3.30 -6.44
N LEU A 171 1.63 -2.05 -6.28
CA LEU A 171 0.69 -0.92 -6.20
C LEU A 171 -0.03 -0.70 -7.54
N LEU A 172 0.69 -0.80 -8.66
CA LEU A 172 0.08 -0.78 -9.99
C LEU A 172 -0.99 -1.86 -10.15
N SER A 173 -0.74 -3.06 -9.67
CA SER A 173 -1.72 -4.15 -9.69
C SER A 173 -2.91 -3.87 -8.77
N SER A 174 -2.65 -3.36 -7.57
CA SER A 174 -3.69 -3.03 -6.59
C SER A 174 -4.64 -1.96 -7.11
N ILE A 175 -4.12 -0.92 -7.81
CA ILE A 175 -4.96 0.14 -8.38
C ILE A 175 -5.82 -0.38 -9.55
N LYS A 176 -5.35 -1.38 -10.29
CA LYS A 176 -6.09 -2.01 -11.39
C LYS A 176 -7.08 -3.08 -10.93
N ASP A 177 -7.01 -3.52 -9.68
CA ASP A 177 -7.93 -4.52 -9.14
C ASP A 177 -9.35 -3.95 -8.98
N ASP A 178 -10.34 -4.82 -9.16
CA ASP A 178 -11.75 -4.47 -9.00
C ASP A 178 -12.28 -4.67 -7.58
N ASP A 179 -11.48 -5.26 -6.71
CA ASP A 179 -11.79 -5.50 -5.30
C ASP A 179 -10.92 -4.62 -4.38
N PRO A 180 -11.35 -4.36 -3.14
CA PRO A 180 -10.60 -3.51 -2.24
C PRO A 180 -9.27 -4.14 -1.81
N VAL A 181 -8.21 -3.37 -1.90
CA VAL A 181 -6.85 -3.78 -1.53
C VAL A 181 -6.33 -2.90 -0.40
N ILE A 182 -5.86 -3.54 0.67
CA ILE A 182 -5.12 -2.88 1.77
C ILE A 182 -3.63 -3.00 1.47
N PHE A 183 -3.01 -1.89 1.11
CA PHE A 183 -1.60 -1.80 0.73
C PHE A 183 -0.80 -1.27 1.92
N MET A 184 -0.11 -2.15 2.62
CA MET A 184 0.61 -1.84 3.86
C MET A 184 2.07 -1.50 3.60
N GLU A 185 2.50 -0.31 3.98
CA GLU A 185 3.83 0.25 3.73
C GLU A 185 4.64 0.28 5.02
N HIS A 186 5.75 -0.44 5.08
CA HIS A 186 6.57 -0.43 6.29
C HIS A 186 7.48 0.79 6.31
N LYS A 187 7.24 1.72 7.25
CA LYS A 187 7.95 3.02 7.31
C LYS A 187 9.48 2.93 7.34
N ARG A 188 10.05 1.87 7.90
CA ARG A 188 11.51 1.65 7.93
C ARG A 188 12.07 1.20 6.57
N LEU A 189 11.22 0.87 5.61
CA LEU A 189 11.64 0.51 4.25
C LEU A 189 11.61 1.69 3.28
N TYR A 190 10.95 2.80 3.61
CA TYR A 190 10.77 3.92 2.68
C TYR A 190 12.07 4.43 2.06
N MET A 191 13.17 4.42 2.82
CA MET A 191 14.48 4.90 2.38
C MET A 191 15.41 3.79 1.88
N THR A 192 14.97 2.53 1.92
CA THR A 192 15.73 1.44 1.28
C THR A 192 15.55 1.53 -0.23
N SER A 193 16.58 1.17 -0.98
CA SER A 193 16.58 1.30 -2.43
C SER A 193 17.01 0.01 -3.11
N CYS A 194 16.48 -0.20 -4.31
CA CYS A 194 16.94 -1.24 -5.24
C CYS A 194 16.78 -0.78 -6.68
N GLU A 195 17.28 -1.57 -7.62
CA GLU A 195 17.03 -1.36 -9.04
C GLU A 195 15.57 -1.64 -9.40
N VAL A 196 14.96 -0.69 -10.12
CA VAL A 196 13.59 -0.81 -10.63
C VAL A 196 13.60 -0.55 -12.14
N PRO A 197 13.05 -1.45 -12.97
CA PRO A 197 12.87 -1.18 -14.40
C PRO A 197 11.98 0.05 -14.61
N ASP A 198 12.39 0.92 -15.55
CA ASP A 198 11.63 2.14 -15.83
C ASP A 198 10.23 1.82 -16.40
N ASP A 199 10.14 0.75 -17.19
CA ASP A 199 8.90 0.22 -17.80
C ASP A 199 8.24 -0.92 -17.00
N LEU A 200 8.51 -0.98 -15.69
CA LEU A 200 7.97 -2.03 -14.82
C LEU A 200 6.44 -2.14 -14.99
N LYS A 201 6.01 -3.35 -15.33
CA LYS A 201 4.59 -3.70 -15.46
C LYS A 201 4.00 -4.10 -14.11
N PRO A 202 2.65 -4.07 -13.97
CA PRO A 202 1.98 -4.60 -12.78
C PRO A 202 2.44 -6.03 -12.47
N ILE A 203 2.78 -6.28 -11.20
CA ILE A 203 3.16 -7.60 -10.70
C ILE A 203 1.88 -8.32 -10.26
N PRO A 204 1.64 -9.58 -10.69
CA PRO A 204 0.44 -10.31 -10.30
C PRO A 204 0.31 -10.45 -8.78
N LEU A 205 -0.87 -10.13 -8.24
CA LEU A 205 -1.19 -10.42 -6.85
C LEU A 205 -1.32 -11.94 -6.65
N GLY A 206 -1.02 -12.43 -5.45
CA GLY A 206 -1.17 -13.85 -5.09
C GLY A 206 0.07 -14.72 -5.31
N LYS A 207 1.24 -14.12 -5.63
CA LYS A 207 2.50 -14.86 -5.81
C LYS A 207 3.59 -14.28 -4.94
N GLY A 208 4.20 -15.11 -4.07
CA GLY A 208 5.45 -14.76 -3.39
C GLY A 208 6.61 -14.64 -4.38
N ARG A 209 7.68 -13.98 -3.98
CA ARG A 209 8.90 -13.83 -4.80
C ARG A 209 10.09 -14.51 -4.12
N ILE A 210 10.69 -15.47 -4.81
CA ILE A 210 11.96 -16.05 -4.39
C ILE A 210 13.03 -14.96 -4.54
N ARG A 211 13.70 -14.65 -3.45
CA ARG A 211 14.78 -13.65 -3.37
C ARG A 211 16.13 -14.29 -3.53
N ARG A 212 16.26 -15.48 -2.98
CA ARG A 212 17.47 -16.31 -3.02
C ARG A 212 17.04 -17.76 -3.18
N GLU A 213 17.63 -18.44 -4.12
CA GLU A 213 17.47 -19.88 -4.29
C GLU A 213 18.28 -20.64 -3.22
N GLY A 214 17.75 -21.75 -2.75
CA GLY A 214 18.41 -22.63 -1.78
C GLY A 214 17.76 -24.01 -1.70
N SER A 215 18.45 -24.98 -1.08
CA SER A 215 18.02 -26.38 -1.08
C SER A 215 17.81 -27.01 0.29
N ASP A 216 18.38 -26.43 1.36
CA ASP A 216 18.39 -27.08 2.67
C ASP A 216 17.31 -26.53 3.61
N VAL A 217 17.04 -25.24 3.53
CA VAL A 217 16.02 -24.57 4.35
C VAL A 217 15.39 -23.42 3.59
N THR A 218 14.06 -23.19 3.78
CA THR A 218 13.34 -22.05 3.21
C THR A 218 12.91 -21.11 4.34
N ILE A 219 13.26 -19.81 4.22
CA ILE A 219 12.80 -18.75 5.10
C ILE A 219 11.76 -17.91 4.34
N ILE A 220 10.52 -17.92 4.83
CA ILE A 220 9.43 -17.10 4.30
C ILE A 220 9.30 -15.87 5.19
N ALA A 221 9.43 -14.69 4.60
CA ALA A 221 9.42 -13.44 5.34
C ALA A 221 8.48 -12.40 4.70
N ILE A 222 8.02 -11.44 5.53
CA ILE A 222 7.12 -10.37 5.13
C ILE A 222 7.81 -9.03 5.37
N GLN A 223 7.72 -8.13 4.39
CA GLN A 223 8.22 -6.76 4.48
C GLN A 223 9.66 -6.70 5.05
N ARG A 224 9.86 -5.91 6.10
CA ARG A 224 11.18 -5.68 6.71
C ARG A 224 11.85 -6.96 7.20
N MET A 225 11.09 -8.00 7.52
CA MET A 225 11.68 -9.28 7.95
C MET A 225 12.50 -9.95 6.85
N ASN A 226 12.30 -9.59 5.59
CA ASN A 226 13.15 -10.06 4.49
C ASN A 226 14.61 -9.61 4.64
N LEU A 227 14.89 -8.41 5.19
CA LEU A 227 16.26 -7.99 5.47
C LEU A 227 16.96 -8.98 6.41
N PHE A 228 16.29 -9.34 7.50
CA PHE A 228 16.83 -10.29 8.48
C PHE A 228 16.90 -11.72 7.94
N ALA A 229 15.97 -12.10 7.06
CA ALA A 229 16.01 -13.39 6.38
C ALA A 229 17.23 -13.49 5.43
N GLU A 230 17.53 -12.43 4.71
CA GLU A 230 18.72 -12.37 3.83
C GLU A 230 20.01 -12.38 4.65
N GLU A 231 20.09 -11.60 5.75
CA GLU A 231 21.23 -11.63 6.68
C GLU A 231 21.42 -13.04 7.29
N ALA A 232 20.33 -13.69 7.72
CA ALA A 232 20.40 -15.05 8.25
C ALA A 232 20.85 -16.07 7.20
N ALA A 233 20.41 -15.92 5.96
CA ALA A 233 20.86 -16.77 4.85
C ALA A 233 22.35 -16.63 4.58
N ASP A 234 22.90 -15.42 4.68
CA ASP A 234 24.34 -15.16 4.55
C ASP A 234 25.15 -15.82 5.69
N GLU A 235 24.62 -15.84 6.89
CA GLU A 235 25.26 -16.55 8.04
C GLU A 235 25.18 -18.07 7.86
N LEU A 236 24.06 -18.60 7.37
CA LEU A 236 23.89 -20.03 7.10
C LEU A 236 24.85 -20.53 6.01
N GLU A 237 25.06 -19.73 4.97
CA GLU A 237 26.00 -20.07 3.88
C GLU A 237 27.43 -20.27 4.38
N LYS A 238 27.88 -19.51 5.40
CA LYS A 238 29.21 -19.67 6.02
C LYS A 238 29.43 -21.03 6.67
N ILE A 239 28.37 -21.73 7.02
CA ILE A 239 28.38 -23.08 7.59
C ILE A 239 27.87 -24.14 6.62
N ASN A 240 27.87 -23.82 5.31
CA ASN A 240 27.45 -24.68 4.20
C ASN A 240 25.98 -25.14 4.26
N ILE A 241 25.08 -24.30 4.76
CA ILE A 241 23.62 -24.50 4.67
C ILE A 241 23.07 -23.58 3.58
N SER A 242 22.51 -24.18 2.53
CA SER A 242 21.90 -23.48 1.40
C SER A 242 20.48 -23.04 1.75
N CYS A 243 20.28 -21.72 1.89
CA CYS A 243 19.03 -21.16 2.35
C CYS A 243 18.28 -20.48 1.20
N GLU A 244 17.03 -20.93 0.95
CA GLU A 244 16.06 -20.19 0.13
C GLU A 244 15.42 -19.09 0.94
N THR A 245 15.30 -17.88 0.38
CA THR A 245 14.50 -16.81 1.00
C THR A 245 13.35 -16.40 0.08
N VAL A 246 12.16 -16.28 0.67
CA VAL A 246 10.93 -15.94 -0.06
C VAL A 246 10.30 -14.71 0.55
N SER A 247 10.13 -13.66 -0.26
CA SER A 247 9.32 -12.50 0.12
C SER A 247 7.86 -12.82 -0.10
N TYR A 248 7.09 -12.93 0.99
CA TYR A 248 5.66 -13.18 0.95
C TYR A 248 4.91 -11.84 0.99
N THR A 249 4.60 -11.33 -0.20
CA THR A 249 4.08 -9.97 -0.39
C THR A 249 2.56 -9.86 -0.32
N HIS A 250 1.85 -10.98 -0.25
CA HIS A 250 0.38 -11.03 -0.25
C HIS A 250 -0.10 -11.88 0.90
N LEU A 251 -0.84 -11.25 1.78
CA LEU A 251 -1.48 -11.91 2.92
C LEU A 251 -2.94 -12.12 2.56
N THR A 252 -3.27 -13.27 2.00
CA THR A 252 -4.66 -13.66 1.76
C THR A 252 -4.94 -14.98 2.45
N LEU A 253 -6.01 -15.02 3.25
CA LEU A 253 -6.61 -16.32 3.54
C LEU A 253 -7.14 -16.89 2.22
N PRO A 254 -7.00 -18.21 1.96
CA PRO A 254 -7.66 -18.83 0.82
C PRO A 254 -9.18 -18.74 1.04
N THR A 255 -9.78 -17.70 0.46
CA THR A 255 -11.21 -17.39 0.61
C THR A 255 -12.11 -18.26 -0.28
N SER A 256 -11.53 -19.15 -1.06
CA SER A 256 -12.29 -20.03 -1.98
C SER A 256 -13.24 -21.01 -1.29
N HIS A 257 -13.24 -21.10 0.04
CA HIS A 257 -14.08 -22.01 0.81
C HIS A 257 -14.87 -21.36 1.95
N CYS A 258 -14.90 -20.03 2.03
CA CYS A 258 -15.55 -19.32 3.13
C CYS A 258 -16.83 -18.55 2.72
N VAL A 259 -17.44 -18.91 1.58
CA VAL A 259 -18.73 -18.38 1.15
C VAL A 259 -19.66 -19.51 0.76
#